data_5dacd7157eadd9808de94937583ef17d
#
_entry.id   5dacd7157eadd9808de94937583ef17d
#
_cell.length_a   1.000
_cell.length_b   1.000
_cell.length_c   1.000
_cell.angle_alpha   90.00
_cell.angle_beta   90.00
_cell.angle_gamma   90.00
#
_symmetry.space_group_name_H-M   'P 1'
#
loop_
_entity.id
_entity.type
_entity.pdbx_description
1 polymer ?
#
loop_
_entity_poly.entity_id
_entity_poly.type
_entity_poly.pdbx_seq_one_letter_code
_entity_poly.pdbx_strand_id
1 'polypeptide(L)'
;GTDGNSISSDWPKLAGQNQKYLYEQLQYFKDGVRMNALMMSVTPYLQTLDDEDLLDIAAFYSNYETSVGQAKNDEELLNIGTQLYRFGNMKKGIPACTSCHAVYGQGNSLAGFPAVAGQQIGYLTSTLKAYRSKERNTGELSEMMQSIAQNLSDDEIDALANYMHGLYQ
;
A
#
# COMPACT_ATOMS: atom_id res chain seq x y z
N GLY A 1 2.74 -15.31 -4.63
CA GLY A 1 2.51 -16.15 -5.82
C GLY A 1 3.34 -15.67 -6.99
N THR A 2 3.53 -16.50 -8.01
CA THR A 2 4.30 -16.15 -9.21
C THR A 2 3.64 -15.04 -10.03
N ASP A 3 2.33 -14.86 -9.84
CA ASP A 3 1.50 -13.82 -10.45
C ASP A 3 1.46 -12.51 -9.63
N GLY A 4 2.19 -12.44 -8.51
CA GLY A 4 2.18 -11.29 -7.61
C GLY A 4 1.00 -11.24 -6.62
N ASN A 5 0.07 -12.19 -6.64
CA ASN A 5 -0.99 -12.30 -5.63
C ASN A 5 -0.50 -13.11 -4.44
N SER A 6 -0.23 -12.44 -3.32
CA SER A 6 0.15 -13.11 -2.08
C SER A 6 -1.05 -13.79 -1.44
N ILE A 7 -0.81 -14.95 -0.82
CA ILE A 7 -1.79 -15.66 0.00
C ILE A 7 -1.67 -15.35 1.49
N SER A 8 -0.53 -14.76 1.89
CA SER A 8 -0.31 -14.33 3.28
C SER A 8 -0.88 -12.95 3.52
N SER A 9 -1.61 -12.76 4.61
CA SER A 9 -2.15 -11.46 5.00
C SER A 9 -1.08 -10.40 5.24
N ASP A 10 0.12 -10.80 5.63
CA ASP A 10 1.22 -9.88 5.97
C ASP A 10 2.12 -9.52 4.78
N TRP A 11 1.94 -10.22 3.66
CA TRP A 11 2.72 -10.00 2.45
C TRP A 11 1.91 -9.23 1.42
N PRO A 12 2.47 -8.15 0.84
CA PRO A 12 1.72 -7.37 -0.13
C PRO A 12 1.42 -8.17 -1.39
N LYS A 13 0.28 -7.88 -2.01
CA LYS A 13 0.05 -8.18 -3.40
C LYS A 13 0.82 -7.16 -4.24
N LEU A 14 1.53 -7.66 -5.24
CA LEU A 14 2.26 -6.86 -6.22
C LEU A 14 1.49 -6.77 -7.54
N ALA A 15 0.62 -7.76 -7.80
CA ALA A 15 -0.24 -7.82 -8.97
C ALA A 15 -1.09 -6.55 -9.09
N GLY A 16 -1.13 -5.95 -10.28
CA GLY A 16 -1.92 -4.75 -10.56
C GLY A 16 -1.45 -3.48 -9.85
N GLN A 17 -0.31 -3.52 -9.16
CA GLN A 17 0.25 -2.33 -8.54
C GLN A 17 0.87 -1.42 -9.60
N ASN A 18 0.82 -0.10 -9.37
CA ASN A 18 1.37 0.89 -10.29
C ASN A 18 2.85 0.67 -10.54
N GLN A 19 3.24 0.53 -11.82
CA GLN A 19 4.62 0.23 -12.21
C GLN A 19 5.63 1.22 -11.63
N LYS A 20 5.35 2.53 -11.70
CA LYS A 20 6.22 3.56 -11.14
C LYS A 20 6.44 3.34 -9.64
N TYR A 21 5.36 3.07 -8.89
CA TYR A 21 5.47 2.80 -7.46
C TYR A 21 6.28 1.53 -7.17
N LEU A 22 6.05 0.44 -7.92
CA LEU A 22 6.83 -0.79 -7.75
C LEU A 22 8.33 -0.55 -8.00
N TYR A 23 8.65 0.13 -9.09
CA TYR A 23 10.03 0.46 -9.45
C TYR A 23 10.72 1.28 -8.35
N GLU A 24 10.09 2.36 -7.88
CA GLU A 24 10.63 3.18 -6.79
C GLU A 24 10.85 2.36 -5.51
N GLN A 25 9.92 1.47 -5.16
CA GLN A 25 10.06 0.63 -3.98
C GLN A 25 11.20 -0.39 -4.14
N LEU A 26 11.38 -0.97 -5.32
CA LEU A 26 12.50 -1.87 -5.60
C LEU A 26 13.84 -1.14 -5.49
N GLN A 27 13.94 0.08 -6.03
CA GLN A 27 15.12 0.93 -5.87
C GLN A 27 15.43 1.19 -4.40
N TYR A 28 14.42 1.59 -3.60
CA TYR A 28 14.61 1.85 -2.18
C TYR A 28 15.08 0.61 -1.39
N PHE A 29 14.64 -0.59 -1.76
CA PHE A 29 15.15 -1.83 -1.17
C PHE A 29 16.57 -2.14 -1.65
N LYS A 30 16.87 -1.98 -2.95
CA LYS A 30 18.19 -2.16 -3.53
C LYS A 30 19.22 -1.26 -2.85
N ASP A 31 18.88 0.01 -2.66
CA ASP A 31 19.76 1.02 -2.05
C ASP A 31 19.84 0.94 -0.52
N GLY A 32 19.04 0.04 0.09
CA GLY A 32 19.01 -0.16 1.54
C GLY A 32 18.38 1.00 2.33
N VAL A 33 17.75 1.97 1.63
CA VAL A 33 17.07 3.11 2.29
C VAL A 33 15.66 2.74 2.79
N ARG A 34 15.01 1.74 2.17
CA ARG A 34 13.82 1.09 2.71
C ARG A 34 14.19 -0.24 3.34
N MET A 35 13.96 -0.36 4.63
CA MET A 35 14.19 -1.61 5.35
C MET A 35 12.88 -2.33 5.64
N ASN A 36 12.88 -3.65 5.45
CA ASN A 36 11.78 -4.52 5.81
C ASN A 36 12.33 -5.94 6.05
N ALA A 37 11.95 -6.57 7.13
CA ALA A 37 12.50 -7.88 7.55
C ALA A 37 12.32 -8.96 6.47
N LEU A 38 11.19 -8.98 5.76
CA LEU A 38 10.92 -9.94 4.69
C LEU A 38 11.82 -9.69 3.48
N MET A 39 12.08 -8.43 3.14
CA MET A 39 12.89 -8.05 1.99
C MET A 39 14.39 -8.16 2.24
N MET A 40 14.84 -8.28 3.49
CA MET A 40 16.28 -8.42 3.81
C MET A 40 16.92 -9.61 3.12
N SER A 41 16.20 -10.72 2.94
CA SER A 41 16.70 -11.90 2.21
C SER A 41 16.76 -11.69 0.69
N VAL A 42 16.00 -10.76 0.15
CA VAL A 42 15.90 -10.46 -1.29
C VAL A 42 16.84 -9.31 -1.68
N THR A 43 17.10 -8.38 -0.78
CA THR A 43 17.94 -7.19 -1.02
C THR A 43 19.30 -7.51 -1.65
N PRO A 44 20.08 -8.52 -1.22
CA PRO A 44 21.36 -8.83 -1.88
C PRO A 44 21.21 -9.22 -3.36
N TYR A 45 20.09 -9.87 -3.71
CA TYR A 45 19.79 -10.17 -5.11
C TYR A 45 19.43 -8.89 -5.87
N LEU A 46 18.59 -8.03 -5.32
CA LEU A 46 18.23 -6.74 -5.94
C LEU A 46 19.46 -5.88 -6.23
N GLN A 47 20.48 -5.94 -5.38
CA GLN A 47 21.75 -5.21 -5.56
C GLN A 47 22.56 -5.67 -6.76
N THR A 48 22.31 -6.86 -7.30
CA THR A 48 22.96 -7.39 -8.52
C THR A 48 22.27 -6.96 -9.81
N LEU A 49 21.04 -6.46 -9.72
CA LEU A 49 20.20 -6.05 -10.84
C LEU A 49 20.51 -4.62 -11.27
N ASP A 50 20.37 -4.31 -12.55
CA ASP A 50 20.41 -2.94 -13.04
C ASP A 50 19.01 -2.28 -13.01
N ASP A 51 18.91 -1.05 -13.51
CA ASP A 51 17.66 -0.30 -13.50
C ASP A 51 16.64 -0.85 -14.51
N GLU A 52 17.11 -1.42 -15.62
CA GLU A 52 16.26 -2.05 -16.64
C GLU A 52 15.61 -3.32 -16.06
N ASP A 53 16.37 -4.13 -15.33
CA ASP A 53 15.85 -5.30 -14.62
C ASP A 53 14.75 -4.92 -13.62
N LEU A 54 14.96 -3.84 -12.85
CA LEU A 54 13.97 -3.37 -11.89
C LEU A 54 12.69 -2.85 -12.56
N LEU A 55 12.84 -2.16 -13.71
CA LEU A 55 11.70 -1.71 -14.52
C LEU A 55 10.93 -2.89 -15.10
N ASP A 56 11.62 -3.92 -15.56
CA ASP A 56 10.99 -5.15 -16.07
C ASP A 56 10.23 -5.90 -15.00
N ILE A 57 10.80 -6.05 -13.80
CA ILE A 57 10.11 -6.64 -12.64
C ILE A 57 8.85 -5.82 -12.28
N ALA A 58 8.96 -4.50 -12.26
CA ALA A 58 7.84 -3.62 -11.96
C ALA A 58 6.75 -3.73 -13.05
N ALA A 59 7.13 -3.75 -14.33
CA ALA A 59 6.22 -3.95 -15.45
C ALA A 59 5.53 -5.32 -15.39
N PHE A 60 6.31 -6.38 -15.11
CA PHE A 60 5.79 -7.73 -15.00
C PHE A 60 4.63 -7.81 -13.99
N TYR A 61 4.83 -7.37 -12.75
CA TYR A 61 3.79 -7.45 -11.73
C TYR A 61 2.64 -6.46 -11.96
N SER A 62 2.90 -5.29 -12.53
CA SER A 62 1.84 -4.30 -12.81
C SER A 62 0.82 -4.79 -13.85
N ASN A 63 1.21 -5.73 -14.73
CA ASN A 63 0.34 -6.28 -15.77
C ASN A 63 -0.54 -7.45 -15.30
N TYR A 64 -0.36 -7.95 -14.07
CA TYR A 64 -1.25 -8.97 -13.53
C TYR A 64 -2.48 -8.34 -12.89
N GLU A 65 -3.59 -9.06 -12.93
CA GLU A 65 -4.80 -8.65 -12.21
C GLU A 65 -4.66 -8.91 -10.72
N THR A 66 -5.00 -7.90 -9.90
CA THR A 66 -5.09 -8.07 -8.45
C THR A 66 -6.28 -8.96 -8.11
N SER A 67 -6.04 -10.02 -7.34
CA SER A 67 -7.14 -10.84 -6.84
C SER A 67 -8.03 -10.04 -5.89
N VAL A 68 -9.34 -10.18 -6.05
CA VAL A 68 -10.34 -9.48 -5.24
C VAL A 68 -10.28 -9.97 -3.81
N GLY A 69 -10.23 -9.05 -2.85
CA GLY A 69 -10.42 -9.32 -1.45
C GLY A 69 -11.89 -9.25 -1.06
N GLN A 70 -12.22 -9.83 0.08
CA GLN A 70 -13.55 -9.70 0.66
C GLN A 70 -13.46 -9.05 2.03
N ALA A 71 -14.00 -7.84 2.17
CA ALA A 71 -14.10 -7.18 3.47
C ALA A 71 -14.91 -8.03 4.44
N LYS A 72 -14.53 -8.00 5.72
CA LYS A 72 -15.36 -8.57 6.78
C LYS A 72 -16.70 -7.83 6.82
N ASN A 73 -17.78 -8.59 6.89
CA ASN A 73 -19.14 -8.05 6.98
C ASN A 73 -19.44 -7.62 8.44
N ASP A 74 -18.74 -6.57 8.87
CA ASP A 74 -18.92 -5.90 10.15
C ASP A 74 -19.37 -4.47 9.85
N GLU A 75 -20.61 -4.15 10.24
CA GLU A 75 -21.25 -2.88 9.87
C GLU A 75 -20.50 -1.67 10.45
N GLU A 76 -20.05 -1.75 11.69
CA GLU A 76 -19.33 -0.66 12.35
C GLU A 76 -17.97 -0.42 11.64
N LEU A 77 -17.23 -1.50 11.42
CA LEU A 77 -15.95 -1.46 10.74
C LEU A 77 -16.07 -0.90 9.30
N LEU A 78 -17.09 -1.35 8.56
CA LEU A 78 -17.36 -0.88 7.20
C LEU A 78 -17.76 0.59 7.18
N ASN A 79 -18.57 1.05 8.13
CA ASN A 79 -19.00 2.45 8.23
C ASN A 79 -17.80 3.37 8.52
N ILE A 80 -16.94 3.02 9.49
CA ILE A 80 -15.72 3.78 9.80
C ILE A 80 -14.79 3.82 8.59
N GLY A 81 -14.51 2.66 7.99
CA GLY A 81 -13.64 2.55 6.81
C GLY A 81 -14.14 3.36 5.62
N THR A 82 -15.45 3.24 5.32
CA THR A 82 -16.10 4.00 4.24
C THR A 82 -16.00 5.51 4.49
N GLN A 83 -16.34 5.95 5.70
CA GLN A 83 -16.31 7.36 6.07
C GLN A 83 -14.90 7.94 5.91
N LEU A 84 -13.89 7.29 6.45
CA LEU A 84 -12.51 7.77 6.37
C LEU A 84 -11.97 7.71 4.94
N TYR A 85 -12.19 6.60 4.25
CA TYR A 85 -11.67 6.44 2.89
C TYR A 85 -12.26 7.46 1.92
N ARG A 86 -13.58 7.64 1.95
CA ARG A 86 -14.29 8.49 0.98
C ARG A 86 -14.35 9.96 1.37
N PHE A 87 -14.43 10.27 2.66
CA PHE A 87 -14.70 11.62 3.13
C PHE A 87 -13.63 12.16 4.09
N GLY A 88 -12.80 11.28 4.67
CA GLY A 88 -11.82 11.66 5.66
C GLY A 88 -12.43 12.09 7.00
N ASN A 89 -11.61 12.74 7.81
CA ASN A 89 -12.02 13.40 9.05
C ASN A 89 -11.22 14.70 9.24
N MET A 90 -11.73 15.79 8.71
CA MET A 90 -11.04 17.09 8.73
C MET A 90 -10.80 17.62 10.16
N LYS A 91 -11.65 17.25 11.13
CA LYS A 91 -11.44 17.64 12.53
C LYS A 91 -10.18 16.99 13.14
N LYS A 92 -9.81 15.83 12.63
CA LYS A 92 -8.58 15.10 13.00
C LYS A 92 -7.42 15.40 12.04
N GLY A 93 -7.61 16.23 11.01
CA GLY A 93 -6.60 16.46 9.97
C GLY A 93 -6.37 15.26 9.05
N ILE A 94 -7.39 14.41 8.87
CA ILE A 94 -7.33 13.25 7.99
C ILE A 94 -8.09 13.58 6.70
N PRO A 95 -7.40 13.83 5.56
CA PRO A 95 -8.05 14.01 4.27
C PRO A 95 -8.68 12.71 3.78
N ALA A 96 -9.59 12.80 2.81
CA ALA A 96 -10.15 11.62 2.15
C ALA A 96 -9.05 10.85 1.41
N CYS A 97 -8.94 9.54 1.64
CA CYS A 97 -7.94 8.69 0.99
C CYS A 97 -8.13 8.64 -0.54
N THR A 98 -9.39 8.83 -0.98
CA THR A 98 -9.75 8.92 -2.41
C THR A 98 -9.02 10.04 -3.15
N SER A 99 -8.58 11.09 -2.47
CA SER A 99 -7.89 12.23 -3.10
C SER A 99 -6.58 11.82 -3.78
N CYS A 100 -5.89 10.81 -3.26
CA CYS A 100 -4.63 10.29 -3.78
C CYS A 100 -4.78 8.87 -4.33
N HIS A 101 -5.53 8.00 -3.62
CA HIS A 101 -5.66 6.59 -3.97
C HIS A 101 -6.85 6.30 -4.89
N ALA A 102 -7.59 7.34 -5.35
CA ALA A 102 -8.78 7.28 -6.19
C ALA A 102 -9.98 6.55 -5.54
N VAL A 103 -11.15 6.65 -6.18
CA VAL A 103 -12.43 6.20 -5.59
C VAL A 103 -12.48 4.68 -5.39
N TYR A 104 -11.90 3.94 -6.33
CA TYR A 104 -11.86 2.47 -6.30
C TYR A 104 -10.52 1.91 -5.82
N GLY A 105 -9.63 2.75 -5.30
CA GLY A 105 -8.36 2.31 -4.75
C GLY A 105 -7.28 1.97 -5.77
N GLN A 106 -7.45 2.36 -7.04
CA GLN A 106 -6.48 2.08 -8.11
C GLN A 106 -5.21 2.94 -8.04
N GLY A 107 -5.21 3.95 -7.17
CA GLY A 107 -4.10 4.89 -7.06
C GLY A 107 -3.99 5.85 -8.25
N ASN A 108 -2.82 6.43 -8.40
CA ASN A 108 -2.47 7.29 -9.54
C ASN A 108 -1.02 7.00 -9.95
N SER A 109 -0.86 6.29 -11.06
CA SER A 109 0.45 5.85 -11.55
C SER A 109 1.35 7.01 -11.95
N LEU A 110 0.80 8.09 -12.51
CA LEU A 110 1.59 9.28 -12.92
C LEU A 110 2.14 10.02 -11.71
N ALA A 111 1.36 10.11 -10.63
CA ALA A 111 1.76 10.76 -9.39
C ALA A 111 2.58 9.84 -8.46
N GLY A 112 2.70 8.54 -8.76
CA GLY A 112 3.38 7.57 -7.90
C GLY A 112 2.53 7.12 -6.70
N PHE A 113 1.22 7.44 -6.66
CA PHE A 113 0.35 6.97 -5.59
C PHE A 113 -0.05 5.51 -5.82
N PRO A 114 0.20 4.61 -4.84
CA PRO A 114 -0.05 3.19 -5.03
C PRO A 114 -1.53 2.83 -5.10
N ALA A 115 -1.82 1.73 -5.79
CA ALA A 115 -3.08 1.04 -5.67
C ALA A 115 -3.20 0.41 -4.27
N VAL A 116 -4.39 0.51 -3.67
CA VAL A 116 -4.70 -0.05 -2.34
C VAL A 116 -5.89 -1.02 -2.39
N ALA A 117 -6.61 -1.05 -3.52
CA ALA A 117 -7.74 -1.96 -3.74
C ALA A 117 -7.30 -3.42 -3.66
N GLY A 118 -8.07 -4.24 -2.96
CA GLY A 118 -7.83 -5.66 -2.83
C GLY A 118 -6.56 -6.05 -2.06
N GLN A 119 -5.80 -5.07 -1.54
CA GLN A 119 -4.56 -5.33 -0.83
C GLN A 119 -4.80 -6.08 0.48
N GLN A 120 -3.82 -6.83 0.95
CA GLN A 120 -3.89 -7.66 2.15
C GLN A 120 -4.09 -6.84 3.42
N ILE A 121 -5.04 -7.26 4.30
CA ILE A 121 -5.40 -6.53 5.53
C ILE A 121 -4.19 -6.37 6.45
N GLY A 122 -3.45 -7.46 6.73
CA GLY A 122 -2.29 -7.41 7.63
C GLY A 122 -1.20 -6.47 7.10
N TYR A 123 -0.94 -6.50 5.79
CA TYR A 123 0.00 -5.58 5.15
C TYR A 123 -0.46 -4.12 5.23
N LEU A 124 -1.75 -3.84 4.99
CA LEU A 124 -2.30 -2.48 5.09
C LEU A 124 -2.21 -1.97 6.52
N THR A 125 -2.63 -2.77 7.51
CA THR A 125 -2.57 -2.43 8.93
C THR A 125 -1.13 -2.14 9.35
N SER A 126 -0.19 -3.04 9.08
CA SER A 126 1.22 -2.85 9.45
C SER A 126 1.84 -1.64 8.76
N THR A 127 1.51 -1.42 7.49
CA THR A 127 2.00 -0.27 6.71
C THR A 127 1.50 1.06 7.26
N LEU A 128 0.20 1.17 7.59
CA LEU A 128 -0.36 2.40 8.19
C LEU A 128 0.24 2.66 9.57
N LYS A 129 0.44 1.62 10.38
CA LYS A 129 1.12 1.72 11.68
C LYS A 129 2.59 2.15 11.52
N ALA A 130 3.31 1.63 10.53
CA ALA A 130 4.69 2.02 10.23
C ALA A 130 4.81 3.47 9.74
N TYR A 131 3.83 3.99 8.99
CA TYR A 131 3.77 5.41 8.68
C TYR A 131 3.47 6.26 9.93
N ARG A 132 2.54 5.82 10.78
CA ARG A 132 2.18 6.50 12.03
C ARG A 132 3.37 6.62 12.99
N SER A 133 4.15 5.54 13.12
CA SER A 133 5.37 5.52 13.96
C SER A 133 6.59 6.16 13.31
N LYS A 134 6.48 6.59 12.03
CA LYS A 134 7.56 7.11 11.20
C LYS A 134 8.69 6.11 10.88
N GLU A 135 8.47 4.82 11.15
CA GLU A 135 9.40 3.75 10.73
C GLU A 135 9.48 3.66 9.21
N ARG A 136 8.34 3.82 8.52
CA ARG A 136 8.30 3.94 7.07
C ARG A 136 8.47 5.41 6.67
N ASN A 137 9.70 5.77 6.31
CA ASN A 137 10.11 7.15 6.05
C ASN A 137 10.85 7.33 4.72
N THR A 138 10.69 6.39 3.79
CA THR A 138 11.45 6.36 2.54
C THR A 138 10.66 6.97 1.40
N GLY A 139 11.30 7.89 0.67
CA GLY A 139 10.73 8.62 -0.46
C GLY A 139 9.92 9.85 -0.05
N GLU A 140 9.80 10.81 -0.98
CA GLU A 140 9.13 12.10 -0.74
C GLU A 140 7.66 11.96 -0.32
N LEU A 141 6.96 10.96 -0.86
CA LEU A 141 5.54 10.71 -0.54
C LEU A 141 5.33 10.09 0.85
N SER A 142 6.40 9.58 1.50
CA SER A 142 6.26 8.97 2.82
C SER A 142 5.89 10.00 3.89
N GLU A 143 6.40 11.23 3.82
CA GLU A 143 6.08 12.31 4.77
C GLU A 143 4.59 12.68 4.70
N MET A 144 4.01 12.67 3.50
CA MET A 144 2.58 12.88 3.31
C MET A 144 1.76 11.80 4.04
N MET A 145 2.11 10.51 3.82
CA MET A 145 1.43 9.41 4.50
C MET A 145 1.66 9.41 6.02
N GLN A 146 2.84 9.80 6.50
CA GLN A 146 3.12 9.97 7.92
C GLN A 146 2.23 11.06 8.54
N SER A 147 2.10 12.22 7.86
CA SER A 147 1.26 13.33 8.34
C SER A 147 -0.22 12.96 8.46
N ILE A 148 -0.69 12.04 7.62
CA ILE A 148 -2.06 11.52 7.66
C ILE A 148 -2.18 10.42 8.73
N ALA A 149 -1.30 9.43 8.69
CA ALA A 149 -1.37 8.26 9.54
C ALA A 149 -1.17 8.56 11.03
N GLN A 150 -0.39 9.60 11.38
CA GLN A 150 -0.20 10.02 12.78
C GLN A 150 -1.51 10.33 13.53
N ASN A 151 -2.57 10.68 12.79
CA ASN A 151 -3.86 11.04 13.33
C ASN A 151 -4.85 9.87 13.40
N LEU A 152 -4.48 8.69 12.88
CA LEU A 152 -5.32 7.49 12.87
C LEU A 152 -5.20 6.72 14.20
N SER A 153 -6.33 6.29 14.77
CA SER A 153 -6.36 5.29 15.84
C SER A 153 -6.16 3.87 15.30
N ASP A 154 -5.96 2.88 16.19
CA ASP A 154 -5.85 1.48 15.78
C ASP A 154 -7.15 0.99 15.13
N ASP A 155 -8.31 1.33 15.70
CA ASP A 155 -9.62 0.95 15.16
C ASP A 155 -9.86 1.56 13.77
N GLU A 156 -9.44 2.82 13.57
CA GLU A 156 -9.51 3.48 12.26
C GLU A 156 -8.58 2.85 11.22
N ILE A 157 -7.39 2.42 11.62
CA ILE A 157 -6.45 1.69 10.76
C ILE A 157 -7.04 0.33 10.36
N ASP A 158 -7.59 -0.41 11.31
CA ASP A 158 -8.19 -1.72 11.04
C ASP A 158 -9.44 -1.60 10.15
N ALA A 159 -10.25 -0.56 10.36
CA ALA A 159 -11.40 -0.26 9.52
C ALA A 159 -11.00 0.12 8.09
N LEU A 160 -9.98 0.96 7.92
CA LEU A 160 -9.44 1.32 6.61
C LEU A 160 -8.84 0.10 5.90
N ALA A 161 -8.07 -0.74 6.60
CA ALA A 161 -7.48 -1.94 6.02
C ALA A 161 -8.55 -2.91 5.53
N ASN A 162 -9.61 -3.13 6.33
CA ASN A 162 -10.75 -3.96 5.94
C ASN A 162 -11.50 -3.40 4.72
N TYR A 163 -11.74 -2.09 4.71
CA TYR A 163 -12.44 -1.41 3.61
C TYR A 163 -11.63 -1.49 2.30
N MET A 164 -10.33 -1.16 2.34
CA MET A 164 -9.46 -1.19 1.17
C MET A 164 -9.28 -2.62 0.62
N HIS A 165 -9.24 -3.63 1.50
CA HIS A 165 -9.19 -5.04 1.09
C HIS A 165 -10.41 -5.45 0.27
N GLY A 166 -11.58 -4.92 0.57
CA GLY A 166 -12.83 -5.19 -0.14
C GLY A 166 -13.06 -4.29 -1.37
N LEU A 167 -12.21 -3.30 -1.63
CA LEU A 167 -12.33 -2.48 -2.83
C LEU A 167 -11.91 -3.26 -4.08
N TYR A 168 -12.64 -3.05 -5.16
CA TYR A 168 -12.33 -3.60 -6.50
C TYR A 168 -12.70 -2.57 -7.58
N GLN A 169 -12.09 -2.72 -8.73
CA GLN A 169 -12.37 -1.94 -9.94
C GLN A 169 -13.46 -2.59 -10.78
#